data_74b385f14600bedfc06fc156b9dfd3c0
#
_entry.id   74b385f14600bedfc06fc156b9dfd3c0
#
_cell.length_a   1.000
_cell.length_b   1.000
_cell.length_c   1.000
_cell.angle_alpha   90.00
_cell.angle_beta   90.00
_cell.angle_gamma   90.00
#
_symmetry.space_group_name_H-M   'P 1'
#
loop_
_entity.id
_entity.type
_entity.pdbx_description
1 polymer ?
#
loop_
_entity_poly.entity_id
_entity_poly.type
_entity_poly.pdbx_seq_one_letter_code
_entity_poly.pdbx_strand_id
1 'polypeptide(L)'
;MELIDGKATATAIKAEIADEVSKIVAAGGKRPHLAAVLVGHDGGSETYVKNKVISCEQCGFTSTLIRYEDDVTEEELLACVDRLNKEEDVDGFIVQLPLPKHIDEQKVIMAIDYRKDVDGFHPINVGRMDIGLPCFISATPLGIMTLLDRYNIKTSGKKCVILGRSNIVGKPMASLMMQKCYGDATVTVCHSRSATLKEECREADIVIAAIGRPGFVTADMVKEGAVVIDVGTTRVPDATRKSGFRLCGDVKFDEVAPKCSYITPVPGGVGPMTICSLMKNTLAAGKKEYYK
;
A
#
# COMPACT_ATOMS: atom_id res chain seq x y z
N MET A 1 18.72 17.55 0.11
CA MET A 1 17.64 16.58 0.44
C MET A 1 16.32 17.12 -0.08
N GLU A 2 15.58 16.31 -0.82
CA GLU A 2 14.21 16.60 -1.27
C GLU A 2 13.22 15.70 -0.53
N LEU A 3 12.13 16.30 -0.05
CA LEU A 3 11.08 15.56 0.66
C LEU A 3 10.11 14.95 -0.35
N ILE A 4 9.89 13.64 -0.27
CA ILE A 4 8.89 12.95 -1.09
C ILE A 4 7.52 13.14 -0.43
N ASP A 5 6.77 14.15 -0.84
CA ASP A 5 5.44 14.46 -0.30
C ASP A 5 4.37 13.55 -0.92
N GLY A 6 4.14 12.41 -0.26
CA GLY A 6 3.12 11.47 -0.69
C GLY A 6 1.70 12.00 -0.54
N LYS A 7 1.45 12.93 0.37
CA LYS A 7 0.13 13.55 0.55
C LYS A 7 -0.22 14.44 -0.64
N ALA A 8 0.70 15.30 -1.07
CA ALA A 8 0.52 16.15 -2.24
C ALA A 8 0.37 15.30 -3.51
N THR A 9 1.23 14.28 -3.69
CA THR A 9 1.17 13.34 -4.81
C THR A 9 -0.16 12.59 -4.86
N ALA A 10 -0.63 12.05 -3.73
CA ALA A 10 -1.91 11.34 -3.65
C ALA A 10 -3.09 12.28 -3.97
N THR A 11 -3.03 13.54 -3.55
CA THR A 11 -4.06 14.54 -3.86
C THR A 11 -4.14 14.80 -5.37
N ALA A 12 -3.00 14.98 -6.02
CA ALA A 12 -2.94 15.19 -7.46
C ALA A 12 -3.50 13.99 -8.24
N ILE A 13 -3.07 12.77 -7.89
CA ILE A 13 -3.54 11.54 -8.56
C ILE A 13 -5.04 11.31 -8.33
N LYS A 14 -5.57 11.57 -7.14
CA LYS A 14 -7.02 11.47 -6.90
C LYS A 14 -7.81 12.46 -7.75
N ALA A 15 -7.30 13.66 -8.00
CA ALA A 15 -7.91 14.62 -8.92
C ALA A 15 -7.88 14.11 -10.39
N GLU A 16 -6.76 13.50 -10.81
CA GLU A 16 -6.66 12.85 -12.13
C GLU A 16 -7.70 11.73 -12.28
N ILE A 17 -7.85 10.88 -11.23
CA ILE A 17 -8.87 9.83 -11.21
C ILE A 17 -10.29 10.41 -11.28
N ALA A 18 -10.59 11.46 -10.52
CA ALA A 18 -11.90 12.10 -10.51
C ALA A 18 -12.28 12.67 -11.89
N ASP A 19 -11.31 13.28 -12.59
CA ASP A 19 -11.50 13.76 -13.96
C ASP A 19 -11.81 12.61 -14.92
N GLU A 20 -11.08 11.50 -14.82
CA GLU A 20 -11.32 10.31 -15.64
C GLU A 20 -12.71 9.70 -15.36
N VAL A 21 -13.10 9.58 -14.09
CA VAL A 21 -14.44 9.10 -13.72
C VAL A 21 -15.54 10.01 -14.24
N SER A 22 -15.34 11.33 -14.18
CA SER A 22 -16.29 12.29 -14.76
C SER A 22 -16.49 12.05 -16.26
N LYS A 23 -15.42 11.78 -17.00
CA LYS A 23 -15.50 11.46 -18.43
C LYS A 23 -16.23 10.15 -18.71
N ILE A 24 -15.96 9.11 -17.90
CA ILE A 24 -16.66 7.81 -17.98
C ILE A 24 -18.17 8.02 -17.80
N VAL A 25 -18.57 8.74 -16.74
CA VAL A 25 -19.99 9.00 -16.43
C VAL A 25 -20.65 9.87 -17.51
N ALA A 26 -19.98 10.90 -17.99
CA ALA A 26 -20.49 11.76 -19.07
C ALA A 26 -20.71 10.98 -20.38
N ALA A 27 -19.91 9.92 -20.61
CA ALA A 27 -20.09 9.01 -21.75
C ALA A 27 -21.16 7.92 -21.50
N GLY A 28 -21.91 7.97 -20.40
CA GLY A 28 -22.94 6.97 -20.04
C GLY A 28 -22.40 5.71 -19.37
N GLY A 29 -21.10 5.68 -19.00
CA GLY A 29 -20.49 4.58 -18.27
C GLY A 29 -20.88 4.58 -16.79
N LYS A 30 -20.67 3.43 -16.14
CA LYS A 30 -20.92 3.23 -14.72
C LYS A 30 -19.82 3.87 -13.88
N ARG A 31 -20.17 4.42 -12.72
CA ARG A 31 -19.18 4.83 -11.70
C ARG A 31 -18.47 3.60 -11.14
N PRO A 32 -17.14 3.59 -11.00
CA PRO A 32 -16.46 2.53 -10.29
C PRO A 32 -16.99 2.36 -8.87
N HIS A 33 -17.16 1.12 -8.40
CA HIS A 33 -17.72 0.81 -7.10
C HIS A 33 -16.77 -0.03 -6.26
N LEU A 34 -16.34 0.53 -5.14
CA LEU A 34 -15.53 -0.14 -4.12
C LEU A 34 -16.38 -0.55 -2.94
N ALA A 35 -16.39 -1.84 -2.58
CA ALA A 35 -16.90 -2.28 -1.30
C ALA A 35 -15.74 -2.53 -0.30
N ALA A 36 -15.96 -2.18 0.96
CA ALA A 36 -15.02 -2.45 2.05
C ALA A 36 -15.72 -3.20 3.17
N VAL A 37 -15.13 -4.31 3.60
CA VAL A 37 -15.60 -5.09 4.75
C VAL A 37 -14.66 -4.81 5.92
N LEU A 38 -15.22 -4.39 7.04
CA LEU A 38 -14.51 -4.12 8.29
C LEU A 38 -15.05 -5.06 9.37
N VAL A 39 -14.17 -5.78 10.04
CA VAL A 39 -14.48 -6.65 11.17
C VAL A 39 -13.88 -6.06 12.44
N GLY A 40 -14.70 -5.89 13.46
CA GLY A 40 -14.30 -5.39 14.77
C GLY A 40 -14.05 -3.89 14.83
N HIS A 41 -13.43 -3.47 15.95
CA HIS A 41 -13.28 -2.07 16.35
C HIS A 41 -11.81 -1.63 16.49
N ASP A 42 -10.87 -2.23 15.74
CA ASP A 42 -9.48 -1.75 15.75
C ASP A 42 -9.43 -0.31 15.21
N GLY A 43 -9.02 0.62 16.07
CA GLY A 43 -9.01 2.05 15.74
C GLY A 43 -8.08 2.43 14.57
N GLY A 44 -7.08 1.59 14.26
CA GLY A 44 -6.25 1.71 13.07
C GLY A 44 -7.06 1.41 11.82
N SER A 45 -7.70 0.25 11.79
CA SER A 45 -8.55 -0.23 10.72
C SER A 45 -9.73 0.71 10.45
N GLU A 46 -10.40 1.19 11.51
CA GLU A 46 -11.49 2.18 11.38
C GLU A 46 -11.03 3.48 10.70
N THR A 47 -9.87 4.00 11.11
CA THR A 47 -9.28 5.21 10.50
C THR A 47 -8.95 4.97 9.02
N TYR A 48 -8.38 3.82 8.68
CA TYR A 48 -8.06 3.46 7.29
C TYR A 48 -9.31 3.34 6.44
N VAL A 49 -10.32 2.63 6.89
CA VAL A 49 -11.59 2.45 6.17
C VAL A 49 -12.31 3.78 5.98
N LYS A 50 -12.36 4.64 7.01
CA LYS A 50 -12.92 5.98 6.88
C LYS A 50 -12.22 6.81 5.79
N ASN A 51 -10.89 6.77 5.76
CA ASN A 51 -10.11 7.47 4.74
C ASN A 51 -10.31 6.88 3.33
N LYS A 52 -10.55 5.56 3.20
CA LYS A 52 -10.90 4.91 1.94
C LYS A 52 -12.26 5.40 1.42
N VAL A 53 -13.29 5.46 2.28
CA VAL A 53 -14.62 6.01 1.91
C VAL A 53 -14.51 7.46 1.46
N ILE A 54 -13.83 8.33 2.23
CA ILE A 54 -13.59 9.73 1.83
C ILE A 54 -12.86 9.81 0.47
N SER A 55 -11.90 8.92 0.23
CA SER A 55 -11.17 8.92 -1.04
C SER A 55 -12.03 8.42 -2.21
N CYS A 56 -12.95 7.48 -1.98
CA CYS A 56 -13.95 7.12 -2.98
C CYS A 56 -14.81 8.32 -3.39
N GLU A 57 -15.32 9.08 -2.40
CA GLU A 57 -16.08 10.31 -2.65
C GLU A 57 -15.27 11.33 -3.46
N GLN A 58 -14.01 11.55 -3.07
CA GLN A 58 -13.09 12.47 -3.78
C GLN A 58 -12.83 12.05 -5.22
N CYS A 59 -12.77 10.75 -5.50
CA CYS A 59 -12.58 10.20 -6.85
C CYS A 59 -13.89 10.05 -7.65
N GLY A 60 -15.05 10.37 -7.06
CA GLY A 60 -16.35 10.21 -7.69
C GLY A 60 -16.84 8.76 -7.82
N PHE A 61 -16.30 7.85 -6.99
CA PHE A 61 -16.69 6.43 -6.94
C PHE A 61 -17.96 6.24 -6.11
N THR A 62 -18.66 5.14 -6.38
CA THR A 62 -19.61 4.56 -5.42
C THR A 62 -18.82 3.79 -4.36
N SER A 63 -19.25 3.85 -3.10
CA SER A 63 -18.63 3.06 -2.03
C SER A 63 -19.67 2.40 -1.14
N THR A 64 -19.41 1.14 -0.75
CA THR A 64 -20.22 0.39 0.22
C THR A 64 -19.33 -0.02 1.38
N LEU A 65 -19.77 0.27 2.62
CA LEU A 65 -19.10 -0.18 3.83
C LEU A 65 -19.97 -1.20 4.55
N ILE A 66 -19.43 -2.41 4.70
CA ILE A 66 -20.04 -3.51 5.45
C ILE A 66 -19.27 -3.66 6.76
N ARG A 67 -19.98 -3.64 7.89
CA ARG A 67 -19.38 -3.77 9.22
C ARG A 67 -19.88 -5.05 9.89
N TYR A 68 -18.94 -5.72 10.54
CA TYR A 68 -19.20 -6.84 11.43
C TYR A 68 -18.56 -6.58 12.80
N GLU A 69 -19.14 -7.15 13.83
CA GLU A 69 -18.57 -7.14 15.17
C GLU A 69 -17.40 -8.11 15.28
N ASP A 70 -16.64 -8.03 16.38
CA ASP A 70 -15.43 -8.85 16.60
C ASP A 70 -15.72 -10.36 16.67
N ASP A 71 -16.96 -10.76 16.96
CA ASP A 71 -17.41 -12.13 17.13
C ASP A 71 -18.01 -12.77 15.87
N VAL A 72 -18.02 -12.06 14.74
CA VAL A 72 -18.49 -12.63 13.46
C VAL A 72 -17.76 -13.94 13.16
N THR A 73 -18.50 -14.95 12.74
CA THR A 73 -17.91 -16.24 12.38
C THR A 73 -17.17 -16.17 11.04
N GLU A 74 -16.17 -17.03 10.86
CA GLU A 74 -15.48 -17.16 9.56
C GLU A 74 -16.46 -17.51 8.44
N GLU A 75 -17.46 -18.35 8.72
CA GLU A 75 -18.48 -18.76 7.77
C GLU A 75 -19.35 -17.59 7.30
N GLU A 76 -19.78 -16.71 8.21
CA GLU A 76 -20.55 -15.51 7.87
C GLU A 76 -19.73 -14.52 7.06
N LEU A 77 -18.44 -14.35 7.40
CA LEU A 77 -17.54 -13.49 6.63
C LEU A 77 -17.31 -14.05 5.22
N LEU A 78 -17.09 -15.36 5.08
CA LEU A 78 -16.95 -16.03 3.78
C LEU A 78 -18.23 -15.96 2.95
N ALA A 79 -19.40 -16.04 3.56
CA ALA A 79 -20.68 -15.84 2.87
C ALA A 79 -20.82 -14.40 2.35
N CYS A 80 -20.33 -13.40 3.10
CA CYS A 80 -20.27 -12.03 2.63
C CYS A 80 -19.31 -11.88 1.42
N VAL A 81 -18.15 -12.50 1.47
CA VAL A 81 -17.18 -12.52 0.36
C VAL A 81 -17.80 -13.16 -0.89
N ASP A 82 -18.45 -14.31 -0.75
CA ASP A 82 -19.15 -14.99 -1.88
C ASP A 82 -20.23 -14.11 -2.50
N ARG A 83 -21.03 -13.42 -1.68
CA ARG A 83 -22.02 -12.45 -2.15
C ARG A 83 -21.38 -11.31 -2.94
N LEU A 84 -20.30 -10.69 -2.43
CA LEU A 84 -19.59 -9.59 -3.10
C LEU A 84 -18.93 -10.05 -4.40
N ASN A 85 -18.43 -11.29 -4.46
CA ASN A 85 -17.92 -11.88 -5.70
C ASN A 85 -19.00 -11.92 -6.80
N LYS A 86 -20.26 -12.20 -6.44
CA LYS A 86 -21.39 -12.31 -7.36
C LYS A 86 -22.09 -10.98 -7.66
N GLU A 87 -21.85 -9.96 -6.86
CA GLU A 87 -22.50 -8.64 -7.01
C GLU A 87 -21.92 -7.91 -8.23
N GLU A 88 -22.70 -7.83 -9.31
CA GLU A 88 -22.25 -7.24 -10.58
C GLU A 88 -21.97 -5.73 -10.47
N ASP A 89 -22.65 -5.05 -9.55
CA ASP A 89 -22.42 -3.60 -9.33
C ASP A 89 -21.12 -3.30 -8.62
N VAL A 90 -20.54 -4.25 -7.87
CA VAL A 90 -19.25 -4.10 -7.17
C VAL A 90 -18.10 -4.46 -8.11
N ASP A 91 -17.28 -3.47 -8.48
CA ASP A 91 -16.12 -3.68 -9.36
C ASP A 91 -14.91 -4.27 -8.63
N GLY A 92 -14.74 -3.90 -7.37
CA GLY A 92 -13.71 -4.44 -6.51
C GLY A 92 -14.08 -4.29 -5.04
N PHE A 93 -13.50 -5.13 -4.21
CA PHE A 93 -13.68 -5.01 -2.77
C PHE A 93 -12.46 -5.43 -1.97
N ILE A 94 -12.45 -5.03 -0.73
CA ILE A 94 -11.41 -5.35 0.24
C ILE A 94 -12.03 -5.92 1.51
N VAL A 95 -11.32 -6.81 2.16
CA VAL A 95 -11.55 -7.17 3.56
C VAL A 95 -10.41 -6.58 4.37
N GLN A 96 -10.71 -5.60 5.22
CA GLN A 96 -9.69 -4.84 5.94
C GLN A 96 -8.94 -5.73 6.94
N LEU A 97 -7.63 -5.83 6.77
CA LEU A 97 -6.74 -6.55 7.69
C LEU A 97 -6.21 -5.61 8.81
N PRO A 98 -5.84 -6.14 9.99
CA PRO A 98 -5.92 -7.55 10.38
C PRO A 98 -7.34 -8.01 10.74
N LEU A 99 -7.59 -9.31 10.67
CA LEU A 99 -8.82 -9.95 11.14
C LEU A 99 -8.69 -10.46 12.58
N PRO A 100 -9.80 -10.70 13.30
CA PRO A 100 -9.78 -11.39 14.57
C PRO A 100 -9.11 -12.77 14.47
N LYS A 101 -8.44 -13.21 15.53
CA LYS A 101 -7.57 -14.42 15.53
C LYS A 101 -8.29 -15.74 15.20
N HIS A 102 -9.60 -15.79 15.36
CA HIS A 102 -10.41 -16.98 15.06
C HIS A 102 -10.76 -17.10 13.57
N ILE A 103 -10.44 -16.10 12.76
CA ILE A 103 -10.66 -16.09 11.32
C ILE A 103 -9.31 -16.27 10.61
N ASP A 104 -9.24 -17.20 9.68
CA ASP A 104 -8.05 -17.42 8.85
C ASP A 104 -8.00 -16.37 7.71
N GLU A 105 -7.11 -15.37 7.87
CA GLU A 105 -6.91 -14.31 6.87
C GLU A 105 -6.58 -14.88 5.47
N GLN A 106 -5.78 -15.95 5.42
CA GLN A 106 -5.38 -16.54 4.13
C GLN A 106 -6.58 -17.18 3.43
N LYS A 107 -7.46 -17.83 4.19
CA LYS A 107 -8.68 -18.42 3.64
C LYS A 107 -9.63 -17.35 3.09
N VAL A 108 -9.76 -16.22 3.79
CA VAL A 108 -10.56 -15.08 3.34
C VAL A 108 -9.97 -14.48 2.05
N ILE A 109 -8.66 -14.22 2.00
CA ILE A 109 -7.98 -13.71 0.80
C ILE A 109 -8.20 -14.65 -0.40
N MET A 110 -8.06 -15.96 -0.19
CA MET A 110 -8.26 -16.97 -1.24
C MET A 110 -9.70 -17.07 -1.74
N ALA A 111 -10.67 -16.70 -0.92
CA ALA A 111 -12.09 -16.71 -1.28
C ALA A 111 -12.52 -15.50 -2.14
N ILE A 112 -11.73 -14.40 -2.13
CA ILE A 112 -11.98 -13.24 -2.98
C ILE A 112 -11.75 -13.62 -4.45
N ASP A 113 -12.67 -13.27 -5.35
CA ASP A 113 -12.39 -13.39 -6.79
C ASP A 113 -11.22 -12.47 -7.14
N TYR A 114 -10.14 -13.05 -7.67
CA TYR A 114 -8.93 -12.30 -8.02
C TYR A 114 -9.21 -11.13 -8.98
N ARG A 115 -10.30 -11.18 -9.73
CA ARG A 115 -10.75 -10.10 -10.64
C ARG A 115 -11.36 -8.91 -9.89
N LYS A 116 -11.70 -9.07 -8.61
CA LYS A 116 -12.24 -8.05 -7.71
C LYS A 116 -11.32 -7.73 -6.53
N ASP A 117 -10.16 -8.42 -6.44
CA ASP A 117 -9.13 -8.20 -5.41
C ASP A 117 -8.32 -6.94 -5.68
N VAL A 118 -8.91 -5.79 -5.42
CA VAL A 118 -8.25 -4.49 -5.67
C VAL A 118 -7.17 -4.13 -4.65
N ASP A 119 -7.02 -4.89 -3.55
CA ASP A 119 -5.86 -4.80 -2.66
C ASP A 119 -4.62 -5.53 -3.25
N GLY A 120 -4.81 -6.45 -4.21
CA GLY A 120 -3.75 -7.19 -4.88
C GLY A 120 -3.07 -8.25 -4.00
N PHE A 121 -3.81 -8.88 -3.10
CA PHE A 121 -3.28 -9.89 -2.16
C PHE A 121 -3.55 -11.33 -2.60
N HIS A 122 -4.50 -11.53 -3.51
CA HIS A 122 -4.83 -12.87 -4.00
C HIS A 122 -3.62 -13.48 -4.73
N PRO A 123 -3.30 -14.77 -4.49
CA PRO A 123 -2.12 -15.42 -5.09
C PRO A 123 -2.04 -15.33 -6.61
N ILE A 124 -3.16 -15.28 -7.31
CA ILE A 124 -3.19 -15.07 -8.77
C ILE A 124 -2.65 -13.69 -9.13
N ASN A 125 -3.08 -12.62 -8.45
CA ASN A 125 -2.56 -11.27 -8.66
C ASN A 125 -1.08 -11.20 -8.30
N VAL A 126 -0.69 -11.78 -7.16
CA VAL A 126 0.71 -11.82 -6.71
C VAL A 126 1.59 -12.56 -7.73
N GLY A 127 1.18 -13.73 -8.21
CA GLY A 127 1.94 -14.49 -9.21
C GLY A 127 2.02 -13.77 -10.56
N ARG A 128 0.92 -13.14 -11.00
CA ARG A 128 0.91 -12.34 -12.25
C ARG A 128 1.84 -11.13 -12.13
N MET A 129 1.79 -10.43 -11.00
CA MET A 129 2.70 -9.31 -10.71
C MET A 129 4.16 -9.78 -10.74
N ASP A 130 4.47 -10.91 -10.10
CA ASP A 130 5.85 -11.44 -10.00
C ASP A 130 6.47 -11.74 -11.38
N ILE A 131 5.66 -12.16 -12.35
CA ILE A 131 6.10 -12.45 -13.71
C ILE A 131 5.80 -11.32 -14.72
N GLY A 132 5.38 -10.14 -14.23
CA GLY A 132 5.17 -8.95 -15.06
C GLY A 132 3.91 -8.97 -15.94
N LEU A 133 2.89 -9.77 -15.59
CA LEU A 133 1.60 -9.76 -16.28
C LEU A 133 0.66 -8.70 -15.71
N PRO A 134 -0.24 -8.13 -16.53
CA PRO A 134 -1.24 -7.17 -16.06
C PRO A 134 -2.11 -7.76 -14.93
N CYS A 135 -2.19 -7.06 -13.79
CA CYS A 135 -2.93 -7.48 -12.61
C CYS A 135 -3.12 -6.32 -11.63
N PHE A 136 -3.90 -6.52 -10.57
CA PHE A 136 -3.91 -5.62 -9.44
C PHE A 136 -2.64 -5.82 -8.60
N ILE A 137 -1.89 -4.75 -8.44
CA ILE A 137 -0.66 -4.74 -7.64
C ILE A 137 -1.01 -4.33 -6.21
N SER A 138 -0.39 -4.99 -5.23
CA SER A 138 -0.54 -4.62 -3.81
C SER A 138 -0.39 -3.12 -3.61
N ALA A 139 -1.37 -2.51 -2.90
CA ALA A 139 -1.56 -1.07 -2.88
C ALA A 139 -0.35 -0.27 -2.36
N THR A 140 0.32 -0.74 -1.29
CA THR A 140 1.49 -0.04 -0.73
C THR A 140 2.70 -0.10 -1.68
N PRO A 141 3.11 -1.26 -2.22
CA PRO A 141 4.15 -1.33 -3.24
C PRO A 141 3.86 -0.49 -4.49
N LEU A 142 2.62 -0.54 -5.01
CA LEU A 142 2.21 0.31 -6.13
C LEU A 142 2.36 1.80 -5.82
N GLY A 143 2.02 2.20 -4.58
CA GLY A 143 2.18 3.58 -4.11
C GLY A 143 3.65 4.01 -4.07
N ILE A 144 4.54 3.14 -3.62
CA ILE A 144 5.98 3.40 -3.58
C ILE A 144 6.54 3.55 -5.01
N MET A 145 6.20 2.62 -5.92
CA MET A 145 6.62 2.73 -7.32
C MET A 145 6.10 4.01 -7.98
N THR A 146 4.85 4.40 -7.67
CA THR A 146 4.27 5.66 -8.15
C THR A 146 5.03 6.88 -7.61
N LEU A 147 5.47 6.87 -6.35
CA LEU A 147 6.29 7.95 -5.79
C LEU A 147 7.65 8.04 -6.50
N LEU A 148 8.34 6.92 -6.67
CA LEU A 148 9.63 6.89 -7.35
C LEU A 148 9.53 7.47 -8.78
N ASP A 149 8.47 7.10 -9.51
CA ASP A 149 8.19 7.60 -10.85
C ASP A 149 7.88 9.11 -10.86
N ARG A 150 6.96 9.58 -10.01
CA ARG A 150 6.54 11.00 -9.94
C ARG A 150 7.67 11.95 -9.53
N TYR A 151 8.63 11.46 -8.76
CA TYR A 151 9.83 12.21 -8.39
C TYR A 151 11.02 11.98 -9.35
N ASN A 152 10.80 11.25 -10.46
CA ASN A 152 11.83 10.92 -11.45
C ASN A 152 13.07 10.26 -10.83
N ILE A 153 12.89 9.46 -9.78
CA ILE A 153 13.97 8.76 -9.10
C ILE A 153 14.40 7.56 -9.93
N LYS A 154 15.62 7.60 -10.42
CA LYS A 154 16.20 6.51 -11.23
C LYS A 154 16.49 5.30 -10.36
N THR A 155 15.93 4.16 -10.73
CA THR A 155 16.07 2.87 -10.01
C THR A 155 16.89 1.85 -10.80
N SER A 156 16.91 1.95 -12.12
CA SER A 156 17.63 1.01 -13.00
C SER A 156 19.10 0.97 -12.67
N GLY A 157 19.65 -0.24 -12.47
CA GLY A 157 21.03 -0.50 -12.10
C GLY A 157 21.41 -0.09 -10.66
N LYS A 158 20.46 0.40 -9.84
CA LYS A 158 20.70 0.81 -8.45
C LYS A 158 20.67 -0.37 -7.49
N LYS A 159 21.45 -0.29 -6.40
CA LYS A 159 21.36 -1.22 -5.28
C LYS A 159 20.19 -0.81 -4.38
N CYS A 160 19.13 -1.61 -4.34
CA CYS A 160 17.96 -1.41 -3.49
C CYS A 160 17.96 -2.41 -2.33
N VAL A 161 17.90 -1.92 -1.11
CA VAL A 161 17.73 -2.75 0.09
C VAL A 161 16.32 -2.58 0.64
N ILE A 162 15.63 -3.70 0.80
CA ILE A 162 14.29 -3.74 1.38
C ILE A 162 14.38 -4.36 2.77
N LEU A 163 14.00 -3.59 3.78
CA LEU A 163 13.91 -4.06 5.16
C LEU A 163 12.49 -4.56 5.42
N GLY A 164 12.35 -5.87 5.55
CA GLY A 164 11.08 -6.56 5.73
C GLY A 164 10.76 -7.52 4.59
N ARG A 165 9.96 -8.56 4.91
CA ARG A 165 9.59 -9.62 3.96
C ARG A 165 8.13 -10.07 4.10
N SER A 166 7.26 -9.14 4.44
CA SER A 166 5.81 -9.40 4.50
C SER A 166 5.24 -9.72 3.12
N ASN A 167 4.14 -10.46 3.09
CA ASN A 167 3.46 -10.78 1.84
C ASN A 167 2.82 -9.55 1.19
N ILE A 168 2.49 -8.54 1.99
CA ILE A 168 1.76 -7.35 1.52
C ILE A 168 2.66 -6.17 1.13
N VAL A 169 3.95 -6.15 1.57
CA VAL A 169 4.88 -5.07 1.25
C VAL A 169 6.23 -5.61 0.79
N GLY A 170 6.99 -6.30 1.66
CA GLY A 170 8.39 -6.60 1.40
C GLY A 170 8.62 -7.48 0.17
N LYS A 171 7.88 -8.60 0.04
CA LYS A 171 7.97 -9.49 -1.11
C LYS A 171 7.51 -8.82 -2.41
N PRO A 172 6.29 -8.20 -2.47
CA PRO A 172 5.86 -7.48 -3.67
C PRO A 172 6.82 -6.37 -4.07
N MET A 173 7.38 -5.66 -3.08
CA MET A 173 8.34 -4.60 -3.35
C MET A 173 9.63 -5.12 -3.96
N ALA A 174 10.14 -6.27 -3.48
CA ALA A 174 11.32 -6.91 -4.06
C ALA A 174 11.06 -7.32 -5.51
N SER A 175 9.92 -7.92 -5.77
CA SER A 175 9.50 -8.31 -7.12
C SER A 175 9.44 -7.12 -8.07
N LEU A 176 8.74 -6.04 -7.70
CA LEU A 176 8.61 -4.85 -8.54
C LEU A 176 9.95 -4.15 -8.77
N MET A 177 10.80 -4.02 -7.73
CA MET A 177 12.09 -3.35 -7.87
C MET A 177 13.08 -4.12 -8.73
N MET A 178 13.00 -5.46 -8.81
CA MET A 178 13.89 -6.24 -9.67
C MET A 178 13.40 -6.37 -11.11
N GLN A 179 12.12 -6.12 -11.38
CA GLN A 179 11.56 -6.28 -12.73
C GLN A 179 12.05 -5.20 -13.70
N LYS A 180 12.47 -5.61 -14.90
CA LYS A 180 12.97 -4.73 -15.96
C LYS A 180 11.96 -3.65 -16.37
N CYS A 181 10.66 -3.96 -16.34
CA CYS A 181 9.60 -3.02 -16.71
C CYS A 181 9.19 -2.05 -15.59
N TYR A 182 9.72 -2.23 -14.38
CA TYR A 182 9.43 -1.39 -13.21
C TYR A 182 10.70 -0.78 -12.63
N GLY A 183 11.34 -1.46 -11.68
CA GLY A 183 12.47 -0.92 -10.94
C GLY A 183 13.82 -1.13 -11.60
N ASP A 184 14.02 -2.27 -12.26
CA ASP A 184 15.27 -2.69 -12.93
C ASP A 184 16.51 -2.53 -12.02
N ALA A 185 16.32 -2.79 -10.72
CA ALA A 185 17.32 -2.61 -9.68
C ALA A 185 17.93 -3.95 -9.23
N THR A 186 19.11 -3.92 -8.63
CA THR A 186 19.65 -5.04 -7.86
C THR A 186 19.07 -5.00 -6.46
N VAL A 187 18.35 -6.05 -6.06
CA VAL A 187 17.56 -6.06 -4.82
C VAL A 187 18.14 -7.01 -3.78
N THR A 188 18.35 -6.51 -2.56
CA THR A 188 18.63 -7.31 -1.37
C THR A 188 17.48 -7.17 -0.37
N VAL A 189 16.94 -8.29 0.09
CA VAL A 189 15.90 -8.31 1.14
C VAL A 189 16.52 -8.67 2.48
N CYS A 190 16.44 -7.75 3.43
CA CYS A 190 16.92 -7.94 4.80
C CYS A 190 15.77 -8.08 5.80
N HIS A 191 16.02 -8.82 6.86
CA HIS A 191 15.05 -9.06 7.93
C HIS A 191 15.76 -9.28 9.28
N SER A 192 15.02 -9.52 10.35
CA SER A 192 15.54 -9.64 11.72
C SER A 192 16.62 -10.71 11.95
N ARG A 193 16.83 -11.61 11.00
CA ARG A 193 17.89 -12.66 11.06
C ARG A 193 19.01 -12.44 10.04
N SER A 194 19.01 -11.32 9.30
CA SER A 194 20.08 -10.99 8.37
C SER A 194 21.30 -10.52 9.15
N ALA A 195 22.43 -11.21 8.99
CA ALA A 195 23.66 -10.94 9.73
C ALA A 195 24.29 -9.59 9.33
N THR A 196 24.24 -9.26 8.04
CA THR A 196 24.89 -8.08 7.43
C THR A 196 23.90 -6.94 7.11
N LEU A 197 22.77 -6.85 7.84
CA LEU A 197 21.72 -5.88 7.53
C LEU A 197 22.22 -4.43 7.47
N LYS A 198 23.06 -4.03 8.41
CA LYS A 198 23.59 -2.65 8.46
C LYS A 198 24.54 -2.36 7.30
N GLU A 199 25.39 -3.30 6.97
CA GLU A 199 26.35 -3.22 5.88
C GLU A 199 25.63 -3.11 4.55
N GLU A 200 24.62 -3.94 4.33
CA GLU A 200 23.77 -3.89 3.12
C GLU A 200 23.10 -2.52 2.96
N CYS A 201 22.53 -1.97 4.04
CA CYS A 201 21.91 -0.65 4.02
C CYS A 201 22.91 0.46 3.71
N ARG A 202 24.15 0.41 4.25
CA ARG A 202 25.19 1.41 3.99
C ARG A 202 25.62 1.48 2.53
N GLU A 203 25.51 0.38 1.81
CA GLU A 203 25.87 0.32 0.40
C GLU A 203 24.71 0.63 -0.53
N ALA A 204 23.49 0.67 -0.02
CA ALA A 204 22.29 0.84 -0.81
C ALA A 204 22.15 2.25 -1.38
N ASP A 205 21.78 2.35 -2.67
CA ASP A 205 21.33 3.60 -3.28
C ASP A 205 19.92 3.95 -2.84
N ILE A 206 19.09 2.91 -2.62
CA ILE A 206 17.68 3.01 -2.24
C ILE A 206 17.46 2.11 -1.04
N VAL A 207 16.92 2.64 0.06
CA VAL A 207 16.50 1.88 1.24
C VAL A 207 14.98 1.99 1.39
N ILE A 208 14.29 0.86 1.41
CA ILE A 208 12.84 0.79 1.66
C ILE A 208 12.63 0.11 3.01
N ALA A 209 12.24 0.89 4.02
CA ALA A 209 12.07 0.41 5.40
C ALA A 209 10.60 0.02 5.66
N ALA A 210 10.34 -1.29 5.84
CA ALA A 210 9.01 -1.86 6.02
C ALA A 210 9.01 -3.01 7.06
N ILE A 211 9.55 -2.74 8.25
CA ILE A 211 9.69 -3.72 9.33
C ILE A 211 8.76 -3.46 10.52
N GLY A 212 8.11 -2.31 10.59
CA GLY A 212 7.21 -1.93 11.70
C GLY A 212 7.96 -1.71 13.03
N ARG A 213 9.20 -1.23 12.98
CA ARG A 213 10.02 -0.93 14.16
C ARG A 213 10.42 0.53 14.19
N PRO A 214 9.74 1.36 15.00
CA PRO A 214 9.96 2.80 15.06
C PRO A 214 11.44 3.18 15.22
N GLY A 215 11.95 4.03 14.30
CA GLY A 215 13.29 4.59 14.38
C GLY A 215 14.42 3.56 14.27
N PHE A 216 14.18 2.42 13.67
CA PHE A 216 15.20 1.37 13.51
C PHE A 216 16.34 1.78 12.58
N VAL A 217 16.03 2.44 11.46
CA VAL A 217 17.03 2.91 10.51
C VAL A 217 17.64 4.21 11.01
N THR A 218 18.96 4.19 11.24
CA THR A 218 19.74 5.30 11.79
C THR A 218 20.72 5.86 10.75
N ALA A 219 21.28 7.04 11.00
CA ALA A 219 22.19 7.71 10.06
C ALA A 219 23.42 6.88 9.69
N ASP A 220 23.91 6.02 10.60
CA ASP A 220 25.05 5.12 10.35
C ASP A 220 24.71 3.93 9.45
N MET A 221 23.43 3.73 9.13
CA MET A 221 22.94 2.71 8.22
C MET A 221 22.68 3.23 6.79
N VAL A 222 22.84 4.51 6.52
CA VAL A 222 22.49 5.12 5.24
C VAL A 222 23.70 5.86 4.67
N LYS A 223 24.02 5.63 3.40
CA LYS A 223 25.09 6.38 2.73
C LYS A 223 24.63 7.77 2.31
N GLU A 224 25.59 8.65 2.06
CA GLU A 224 25.34 9.99 1.49
C GLU A 224 24.65 9.88 0.12
N GLY A 225 23.63 10.70 -0.08
CA GLY A 225 22.87 10.76 -1.33
C GLY A 225 21.87 9.63 -1.54
N ALA A 226 21.65 8.74 -0.57
CA ALA A 226 20.68 7.66 -0.70
C ALA A 226 19.24 8.17 -0.80
N VAL A 227 18.38 7.37 -1.43
CA VAL A 227 16.92 7.51 -1.40
C VAL A 227 16.36 6.64 -0.28
N VAL A 228 15.56 7.21 0.62
CA VAL A 228 14.98 6.47 1.74
C VAL A 228 13.46 6.54 1.71
N ILE A 229 12.83 5.38 1.60
CA ILE A 229 11.37 5.23 1.61
C ILE A 229 10.97 4.58 2.93
N ASP A 230 10.37 5.36 3.81
CA ASP A 230 9.85 4.88 5.09
C ASP A 230 8.38 4.47 4.97
N VAL A 231 8.13 3.18 5.12
CA VAL A 231 6.79 2.56 5.05
C VAL A 231 6.17 2.41 6.44
N GLY A 232 6.99 2.56 7.49
CA GLY A 232 6.57 2.39 8.87
C GLY A 232 5.45 3.37 9.27
N THR A 233 4.43 2.86 9.96
CA THR A 233 3.30 3.67 10.47
C THR A 233 2.89 3.19 11.86
N THR A 234 3.85 3.09 12.77
CA THR A 234 3.60 2.60 14.13
C THR A 234 3.07 3.73 15.02
N ARG A 235 1.99 3.45 15.76
CA ARG A 235 1.49 4.35 16.80
C ARG A 235 2.37 4.22 18.05
N VAL A 236 2.97 5.30 18.47
CA VAL A 236 3.75 5.37 19.72
C VAL A 236 3.07 6.34 20.69
N PRO A 237 3.08 6.05 22.01
CA PRO A 237 2.51 6.95 23.00
C PRO A 237 3.13 8.34 22.92
N ASP A 238 2.29 9.39 23.01
CA ASP A 238 2.73 10.78 23.00
C ASP A 238 1.73 11.62 23.81
N ALA A 239 2.08 11.93 25.04
CA ALA A 239 1.23 12.69 25.97
C ALA A 239 1.01 14.16 25.53
N THR A 240 1.81 14.67 24.58
CA THR A 240 1.65 16.05 24.06
C THR A 240 0.53 16.15 23.02
N ARG A 241 0.06 15.03 22.49
CA ARG A 241 -1.01 14.97 21.50
C ARG A 241 -2.36 14.69 22.15
N LYS A 242 -3.40 15.39 21.68
CA LYS A 242 -4.79 15.14 22.15
C LYS A 242 -5.24 13.69 21.96
N SER A 243 -4.71 12.99 20.96
CA SER A 243 -4.99 11.58 20.68
C SER A 243 -4.23 10.62 21.61
N GLY A 244 -3.29 11.09 22.43
CA GLY A 244 -2.42 10.27 23.28
C GLY A 244 -1.32 9.51 22.53
N PHE A 245 -1.22 9.65 21.20
CA PHE A 245 -0.21 8.99 20.39
C PHE A 245 0.22 9.83 19.17
N ARG A 246 1.40 9.49 18.63
CA ARG A 246 1.88 9.98 17.33
C ARG A 246 2.22 8.80 16.42
N LEU A 247 2.18 9.03 15.10
CA LEU A 247 2.70 8.07 14.13
C LEU A 247 4.21 8.23 14.01
N CYS A 248 4.91 7.09 14.01
CA CYS A 248 6.34 7.01 13.86
C CYS A 248 6.67 6.06 12.71
N GLY A 249 7.62 6.46 11.88
CA GLY A 249 8.17 5.61 10.85
C GLY A 249 9.25 4.65 11.39
N ASP A 250 9.73 3.79 10.51
CA ASP A 250 10.85 2.89 10.80
C ASP A 250 12.20 3.62 10.75
N VAL A 251 12.25 4.84 10.23
CA VAL A 251 13.45 5.65 10.06
C VAL A 251 13.53 6.74 11.14
N LYS A 252 14.71 6.94 11.72
CA LYS A 252 15.01 8.11 12.54
C LYS A 252 15.17 9.33 11.63
N PHE A 253 14.06 9.93 11.26
CA PHE A 253 13.97 10.96 10.23
C PHE A 253 14.98 12.08 10.39
N ASP A 254 15.06 12.70 11.58
CA ASP A 254 15.91 13.87 11.84
C ASP A 254 17.41 13.58 11.66
N GLU A 255 17.85 12.34 11.93
CA GLU A 255 19.23 11.91 11.78
C GLU A 255 19.56 11.48 10.34
N VAL A 256 18.59 10.87 9.65
CA VAL A 256 18.79 10.26 8.33
C VAL A 256 18.56 11.27 7.20
N ALA A 257 17.58 12.15 7.33
CA ALA A 257 17.21 13.10 6.29
C ALA A 257 18.39 13.95 5.77
N PRO A 258 19.30 14.49 6.62
CA PRO A 258 20.42 15.28 6.13
C PRO A 258 21.36 14.55 5.16
N LYS A 259 21.40 13.21 5.22
CA LYS A 259 22.23 12.36 4.35
C LYS A 259 21.57 11.98 3.05
N CYS A 260 20.25 12.08 2.95
CA CYS A 260 19.48 11.61 1.80
C CYS A 260 19.49 12.60 0.63
N SER A 261 19.38 12.08 -0.59
CA SER A 261 18.91 12.87 -1.74
C SER A 261 17.40 13.06 -1.67
N TYR A 262 16.68 11.97 -1.38
CA TYR A 262 15.23 11.93 -1.24
C TYR A 262 14.83 11.13 0.00
N ILE A 263 13.78 11.56 0.69
CA ILE A 263 13.22 10.82 1.84
C ILE A 263 11.71 11.05 1.96
N THR A 264 10.97 9.99 2.33
CA THR A 264 9.55 10.12 2.68
C THR A 264 9.37 10.51 4.15
N PRO A 265 8.46 11.43 4.50
CA PRO A 265 8.11 11.72 5.89
C PRO A 265 7.09 10.69 6.43
N VAL A 266 7.03 10.56 7.76
CA VAL A 266 5.95 9.86 8.45
C VAL A 266 5.40 10.77 9.56
N PRO A 267 4.10 11.14 9.48
CA PRO A 267 3.12 10.86 8.43
C PRO A 267 3.32 11.69 7.15
N GLY A 268 2.61 11.31 6.07
CA GLY A 268 2.51 12.10 4.84
C GLY A 268 3.31 11.56 3.64
N GLY A 269 4.12 10.52 3.84
CA GLY A 269 4.85 9.83 2.76
C GLY A 269 4.03 8.69 2.13
N VAL A 270 4.38 7.44 2.45
CA VAL A 270 3.79 6.24 1.81
C VAL A 270 2.32 6.02 2.16
N GLY A 271 1.89 6.30 3.40
CA GLY A 271 0.52 6.01 3.86
C GLY A 271 -0.59 6.57 2.96
N PRO A 272 -0.59 7.86 2.58
CA PRO A 272 -1.56 8.43 1.64
C PRO A 272 -1.56 7.74 0.27
N MET A 273 -0.41 7.26 -0.17
CA MET A 273 -0.26 6.57 -1.46
C MET A 273 -0.87 5.18 -1.48
N THR A 274 -0.92 4.49 -0.35
CA THR A 274 -1.61 3.18 -0.23
C THR A 274 -3.10 3.33 -0.60
N ILE A 275 -3.77 4.35 -0.05
CA ILE A 275 -5.17 4.62 -0.35
C ILE A 275 -5.34 5.07 -1.81
N CYS A 276 -4.44 5.92 -2.30
CA CYS A 276 -4.43 6.38 -3.69
C CYS A 276 -4.29 5.20 -4.66
N SER A 277 -3.41 4.24 -4.37
CA SER A 277 -3.20 3.03 -5.18
C SER A 277 -4.43 2.12 -5.20
N LEU A 278 -5.14 2.01 -4.08
CA LEU A 278 -6.42 1.32 -4.03
C LEU A 278 -7.45 2.00 -4.97
N MET A 279 -7.50 3.33 -5.03
CA MET A 279 -8.35 4.04 -5.99
C MET A 279 -7.94 3.75 -7.45
N LYS A 280 -6.64 3.71 -7.75
CA LYS A 280 -6.16 3.31 -9.09
C LYS A 280 -6.60 1.89 -9.46
N ASN A 281 -6.42 0.93 -8.56
CA ASN A 281 -6.86 -0.45 -8.78
C ASN A 281 -8.38 -0.54 -8.96
N THR A 282 -9.16 0.19 -8.17
CA THR A 282 -10.63 0.22 -8.28
C THR A 282 -11.08 0.83 -9.63
N LEU A 283 -10.42 1.89 -10.08
CA LEU A 283 -10.68 2.47 -11.42
C LEU A 283 -10.38 1.44 -12.52
N ALA A 284 -9.23 0.76 -12.44
CA ALA A 284 -8.84 -0.28 -13.40
C ALA A 284 -9.84 -1.46 -13.40
N ALA A 285 -10.37 -1.83 -12.23
CA ALA A 285 -11.42 -2.85 -12.09
C ALA A 285 -12.72 -2.40 -12.78
N GLY A 286 -13.20 -1.18 -12.53
CA GLY A 286 -14.38 -0.62 -13.17
C GLY A 286 -14.26 -0.51 -14.69
N LYS A 287 -13.05 -0.28 -15.20
CA LYS A 287 -12.72 -0.27 -16.63
C LYS A 287 -12.46 -1.66 -17.21
N LYS A 288 -12.39 -2.71 -16.39
CA LYS A 288 -12.01 -4.08 -16.78
C LYS A 288 -10.66 -4.14 -17.51
N GLU A 289 -9.66 -3.36 -17.03
CA GLU A 289 -8.36 -3.24 -17.71
C GLU A 289 -7.55 -4.53 -17.71
N TYR A 290 -7.58 -5.28 -16.61
CA TYR A 290 -6.74 -6.46 -16.44
C TYR A 290 -7.49 -7.77 -16.66
N TYR A 291 -8.78 -7.78 -16.37
CA TYR A 291 -9.63 -8.98 -16.42
C TYR A 291 -10.93 -8.64 -17.15
N LYS A 292 -11.24 -9.44 -18.16
CA LYS A 292 -12.46 -9.32 -18.96
C LYS A 292 -13.53 -10.26 -18.44
#